data_89aee8a92e4f9e7d718d793cd02443a0
#
_entry.id   89aee8a92e4f9e7d718d793cd02443a0
#
_cell.length_a   1.000
_cell.length_b   1.000
_cell.length_c   1.000
_cell.angle_alpha   90.00
_cell.angle_beta   90.00
_cell.angle_gamma   90.00
#
_symmetry.space_group_name_H-M   'P 1'
#
loop_
_entity.id
_entity.type
_entity.pdbx_description
1 polymer ?
#
loop_
_entity_poly.entity_id
_entity_poly.type
_entity_poly.pdbx_seq_one_letter_code
_entity_poly.pdbx_strand_id
1 'polypeptide(L)'
;MDEHHKHAHQHSAPDVEEAAAPVLPPSTKGPMADVAAALHVHPAPQRGAMMHSAHDKHAGHSVAMFRDKFWWSVVLMLPTLVWGHMLPTALGFTPPTFAGSHWIPPLFGTALFVYGGMPFLQGARREIADRLPGMMTLIALAISVAFLFSVAVVVGFPGMPLWEELATLITLMLLGHWVEMRSIAQAQGALGELA
;
A
#
# COMPACT_ATOMS: atom_id res chain seq x y z
N MET A 1 8.02 24.18 -64.68
CA MET A 1 8.59 22.89 -65.04
C MET A 1 8.36 22.05 -63.80
N ASP A 2 7.20 21.44 -63.81
CA ASP A 2 6.90 20.01 -64.11
C ASP A 2 7.17 19.16 -62.86
N GLU A 3 6.39 18.25 -62.42
CA GLU A 3 5.04 17.71 -62.73
C GLU A 3 4.66 16.80 -61.58
N HIS A 4 3.40 16.82 -61.25
CA HIS A 4 2.51 15.74 -60.85
C HIS A 4 3.09 14.35 -60.53
N HIS A 5 2.70 13.79 -59.39
CA HIS A 5 2.01 12.49 -59.36
C HIS A 5 1.13 12.30 -58.13
N LYS A 6 -0.19 12.35 -58.39
CA LYS A 6 -1.25 11.80 -57.55
C LYS A 6 -1.21 10.28 -57.64
N HIS A 7 -1.17 9.59 -56.52
CA HIS A 7 -1.65 8.20 -56.44
C HIS A 7 -2.76 8.12 -55.40
N ALA A 8 -4.00 8.06 -55.94
CA ALA A 8 -5.18 7.63 -55.27
C ALA A 8 -5.16 6.10 -55.15
N HIS A 9 -5.11 5.54 -53.94
CA HIS A 9 -5.44 4.14 -53.72
C HIS A 9 -6.87 4.05 -53.22
N GLN A 10 -7.76 3.64 -54.16
CA GLN A 10 -9.06 3.10 -53.88
C GLN A 10 -8.89 1.77 -53.16
N HIS A 11 -9.31 1.67 -51.90
CA HIS A 11 -9.56 0.39 -51.26
C HIS A 11 -11.05 0.08 -51.36
N SER A 12 -11.35 -0.92 -52.23
CA SER A 12 -12.60 -1.62 -52.33
C SER A 12 -12.91 -2.30 -51.03
N ALA A 13 -14.14 -2.13 -50.54
CA ALA A 13 -14.71 -2.91 -49.47
C ALA A 13 -14.99 -4.35 -49.96
N PRO A 14 -14.75 -5.38 -49.13
CA PRO A 14 -15.23 -6.73 -49.43
C PRO A 14 -16.71 -6.85 -49.06
N ASP A 15 -17.43 -7.51 -49.95
CA ASP A 15 -18.83 -7.88 -49.87
C ASP A 15 -19.15 -8.66 -48.59
N VAL A 16 -20.14 -8.21 -47.85
CA VAL A 16 -20.72 -8.94 -46.71
C VAL A 16 -21.61 -10.02 -47.27
N GLU A 17 -21.14 -11.24 -47.26
CA GLU A 17 -21.92 -12.45 -47.54
C GLU A 17 -22.97 -12.67 -46.46
N GLU A 18 -24.21 -12.57 -46.89
CA GLU A 18 -25.45 -12.80 -46.13
C GLU A 18 -25.52 -14.27 -45.69
N ALA A 19 -25.06 -14.56 -44.46
CA ALA A 19 -25.19 -15.89 -43.86
C ALA A 19 -26.63 -16.14 -43.39
N ALA A 20 -27.28 -17.06 -44.07
CA ALA A 20 -28.64 -17.55 -43.82
C ALA A 20 -28.85 -17.98 -42.35
N ALA A 21 -29.93 -17.53 -41.77
CA ALA A 21 -30.40 -17.93 -40.43
C ALA A 21 -30.71 -19.44 -40.38
N PRO A 22 -30.34 -20.13 -39.30
CA PRO A 22 -30.71 -21.54 -39.13
C PRO A 22 -32.21 -21.66 -38.81
N VAL A 23 -32.89 -22.47 -39.62
CA VAL A 23 -34.30 -22.86 -39.46
C VAL A 23 -34.42 -23.72 -38.22
N LEU A 24 -35.21 -23.27 -37.24
CA LEU A 24 -35.61 -24.07 -36.07
C LEU A 24 -36.63 -25.14 -36.44
N PRO A 25 -36.47 -26.38 -35.97
CA PRO A 25 -37.48 -27.44 -36.19
C PRO A 25 -38.73 -27.18 -35.33
N PRO A 26 -39.92 -27.69 -35.75
CA PRO A 26 -41.16 -27.45 -35.05
C PRO A 26 -41.20 -28.14 -33.68
N SER A 27 -41.68 -27.43 -32.70
CA SER A 27 -41.95 -27.84 -31.33
C SER A 27 -42.91 -29.02 -31.27
N THR A 28 -42.42 -30.21 -30.91
CA THR A 28 -43.27 -31.31 -30.50
C THR A 28 -43.65 -31.14 -29.02
N LYS A 29 -44.94 -30.86 -28.79
CA LYS A 29 -45.52 -30.93 -27.44
C LYS A 29 -45.50 -32.36 -26.93
N GLY A 30 -44.59 -32.65 -25.97
CA GLY A 30 -44.60 -33.86 -25.13
C GLY A 30 -44.96 -33.48 -23.68
N PRO A 31 -45.51 -34.39 -22.88
CA PRO A 31 -46.02 -34.07 -21.54
C PRO A 31 -44.88 -33.87 -20.53
N MET A 32 -44.53 -32.63 -20.27
CA MET A 32 -43.60 -32.24 -19.22
C MET A 32 -44.33 -31.51 -18.07
N ALA A 33 -45.37 -32.15 -17.54
CA ALA A 33 -46.05 -31.63 -16.34
C ALA A 33 -45.47 -32.14 -15.03
N ASP A 34 -44.58 -33.19 -15.05
CA ASP A 34 -44.16 -33.86 -13.81
C ASP A 34 -42.69 -33.72 -13.42
N VAL A 35 -41.90 -32.88 -14.10
CA VAL A 35 -40.49 -32.65 -13.72
C VAL A 35 -40.27 -31.32 -12.95
N ALA A 36 -41.30 -30.49 -12.87
CA ALA A 36 -41.18 -29.19 -12.14
C ALA A 36 -41.23 -29.35 -10.60
N ALA A 37 -41.57 -30.50 -10.07
CA ALA A 37 -41.70 -30.71 -8.62
C ALA A 37 -40.43 -31.24 -7.93
N ALA A 38 -39.35 -31.56 -8.66
CA ALA A 38 -38.13 -32.19 -8.10
C ALA A 38 -36.91 -31.28 -8.08
N LEU A 39 -36.98 -30.03 -8.58
CA LEU A 39 -35.91 -29.07 -8.45
C LEU A 39 -36.18 -28.14 -7.26
N HIS A 40 -35.99 -28.67 -6.06
CA HIS A 40 -35.65 -27.79 -4.92
C HIS A 40 -34.31 -27.14 -5.25
N VAL A 41 -34.37 -25.99 -5.89
CA VAL A 41 -33.23 -25.06 -5.97
C VAL A 41 -32.96 -24.58 -4.53
N HIS A 42 -32.05 -25.28 -3.85
CA HIS A 42 -31.44 -24.71 -2.67
C HIS A 42 -30.83 -23.36 -3.09
N PRO A 43 -31.20 -22.24 -2.47
CA PRO A 43 -30.46 -21.01 -2.69
C PRO A 43 -29.01 -21.26 -2.28
N ALA A 44 -28.11 -21.15 -3.24
CA ALA A 44 -26.68 -21.24 -2.99
C ALA A 44 -26.33 -20.28 -1.84
N PRO A 45 -25.59 -20.72 -0.82
CA PRO A 45 -25.23 -19.85 0.28
C PRO A 45 -24.48 -18.65 -0.31
N GLN A 46 -24.97 -17.45 0.02
CA GLN A 46 -24.37 -16.16 -0.39
C GLN A 46 -23.00 -16.02 0.26
N ARG A 47 -22.00 -16.80 -0.22
CA ARG A 47 -20.60 -16.69 0.22
C ARG A 47 -19.98 -15.33 -0.16
N GLY A 48 -20.52 -14.64 -1.15
CA GLY A 48 -20.03 -13.33 -1.58
C GLY A 48 -20.25 -12.23 -0.56
N ALA A 49 -21.42 -12.17 0.07
CA ALA A 49 -21.75 -11.11 1.02
C ALA A 49 -20.97 -11.21 2.35
N MET A 50 -20.63 -12.43 2.78
CA MET A 50 -19.81 -12.60 4.01
C MET A 50 -18.33 -12.30 3.77
N MET A 51 -17.81 -12.51 2.55
CA MET A 51 -16.41 -12.15 2.22
C MET A 51 -16.21 -10.63 2.14
N HIS A 52 -17.18 -9.87 1.61
CA HIS A 52 -17.07 -8.41 1.57
C HIS A 52 -17.08 -7.77 2.96
N SER A 53 -17.94 -8.23 3.87
CA SER A 53 -18.01 -7.68 5.24
C SER A 53 -16.78 -8.01 6.11
N ALA A 54 -16.10 -9.12 5.85
CA ALA A 54 -14.85 -9.47 6.54
C ALA A 54 -13.67 -8.62 6.03
N HIS A 55 -13.62 -8.32 4.71
CA HIS A 55 -12.56 -7.50 4.12
C HIS A 55 -12.65 -6.05 4.60
N ASP A 56 -13.84 -5.48 4.72
CA ASP A 56 -14.07 -4.11 5.18
C ASP A 56 -13.65 -3.90 6.65
N LYS A 57 -13.90 -4.89 7.52
CA LYS A 57 -13.47 -4.83 8.92
C LYS A 57 -11.94 -4.85 9.06
N HIS A 58 -11.24 -5.62 8.22
CA HIS A 58 -9.77 -5.66 8.23
C HIS A 58 -9.14 -4.40 7.63
N ALA A 59 -9.76 -3.78 6.63
CA ALA A 59 -9.30 -2.52 6.05
C ALA A 59 -9.41 -1.37 7.07
N GLY A 60 -10.51 -1.25 7.80
CA GLY A 60 -10.69 -0.23 8.85
C GLY A 60 -9.67 -0.36 9.99
N HIS A 61 -9.35 -1.57 10.41
CA HIS A 61 -8.33 -1.81 11.44
C HIS A 61 -6.92 -1.44 10.98
N SER A 62 -6.57 -1.63 9.71
CA SER A 62 -5.26 -1.25 9.19
C SER A 62 -5.07 0.27 9.13
N VAL A 63 -6.08 1.03 8.71
CA VAL A 63 -6.02 2.51 8.66
C VAL A 63 -5.86 3.09 10.06
N ALA A 64 -6.64 2.63 11.06
CA ALA A 64 -6.54 3.09 12.44
C ALA A 64 -5.17 2.77 13.06
N MET A 65 -4.65 1.57 12.81
CA MET A 65 -3.34 1.15 13.31
C MET A 65 -2.20 2.04 12.79
N PHE A 66 -2.21 2.40 11.50
CA PHE A 66 -1.19 3.30 10.93
C PHE A 66 -1.32 4.72 11.46
N ARG A 67 -2.55 5.23 11.66
CA ARG A 67 -2.78 6.54 12.27
C ARG A 67 -2.23 6.61 13.69
N ASP A 68 -2.54 5.62 14.51
CA ASP A 68 -2.10 5.61 15.92
C ASP A 68 -0.58 5.44 16.03
N LYS A 69 0.02 4.58 15.20
CA LYS A 69 1.48 4.46 15.08
C LYS A 69 2.13 5.75 14.62
N PHE A 70 1.53 6.48 13.67
CA PHE A 70 2.04 7.75 13.21
C PHE A 70 2.09 8.78 14.35
N TRP A 71 1.00 8.97 15.08
CA TRP A 71 0.97 9.95 16.18
C TRP A 71 2.00 9.64 17.28
N TRP A 72 2.10 8.37 17.69
CA TRP A 72 3.13 7.96 18.65
C TRP A 72 4.54 8.13 18.09
N SER A 73 4.73 7.87 16.81
CA SER A 73 6.02 8.10 16.15
C SER A 73 6.38 9.59 16.09
N VAL A 74 5.42 10.48 15.88
CA VAL A 74 5.65 11.94 15.97
C VAL A 74 6.11 12.32 17.38
N VAL A 75 5.45 11.81 18.42
CA VAL A 75 5.84 12.09 19.82
C VAL A 75 7.27 11.59 20.11
N LEU A 76 7.65 10.40 19.64
CA LEU A 76 9.00 9.84 19.81
C LEU A 76 10.05 10.56 18.95
N MET A 77 9.66 11.09 17.80
CA MET A 77 10.53 11.82 16.89
C MET A 77 10.98 13.17 17.49
N LEU A 78 10.07 13.87 18.19
CA LEU A 78 10.34 15.22 18.73
C LEU A 78 11.60 15.27 19.63
N PRO A 79 11.76 14.40 20.64
CA PRO A 79 13.00 14.38 21.44
C PRO A 79 14.24 14.08 20.60
N THR A 80 14.13 13.17 19.62
CA THR A 80 15.24 12.82 18.74
C THR A 80 15.70 14.03 17.93
N LEU A 81 14.77 14.85 17.42
CA LEU A 81 15.07 16.07 16.66
C LEU A 81 15.61 17.20 17.54
N VAL A 82 15.04 17.40 18.74
CA VAL A 82 15.43 18.51 19.63
C VAL A 82 16.84 18.31 20.19
N TRP A 83 17.21 17.09 20.58
CA TRP A 83 18.55 16.74 21.07
C TRP A 83 19.47 16.17 19.99
N GLY A 84 19.01 16.10 18.78
CA GLY A 84 19.81 15.74 17.61
C GLY A 84 20.76 16.88 17.24
N HIS A 85 21.40 16.74 16.10
CA HIS A 85 22.38 17.71 15.62
C HIS A 85 21.82 18.66 14.56
N MET A 86 20.90 18.17 13.75
CA MET A 86 20.45 18.87 12.54
C MET A 86 19.50 20.02 12.85
N LEU A 87 18.46 19.79 13.68
CA LEU A 87 17.44 20.79 13.99
C LEU A 87 18.01 21.96 14.84
N PRO A 88 18.78 21.72 15.92
CA PRO A 88 19.42 22.79 16.66
C PRO A 88 20.35 23.64 15.80
N THR A 89 21.15 23.02 14.94
CA THR A 89 22.06 23.74 14.03
C THR A 89 21.29 24.58 13.00
N ALA A 90 20.20 24.04 12.42
CA ALA A 90 19.39 24.73 11.42
C ALA A 90 18.62 25.93 12.00
N LEU A 91 18.14 25.83 13.24
CA LEU A 91 17.36 26.86 13.91
C LEU A 91 18.21 27.78 14.79
N GLY A 92 19.50 27.54 14.94
CA GLY A 92 20.42 28.35 15.72
C GLY A 92 20.15 28.34 17.22
N PHE A 93 19.56 27.26 17.78
CA PHE A 93 19.37 27.15 19.22
C PHE A 93 20.26 26.05 19.81
N THR A 94 20.60 26.17 21.08
CA THR A 94 21.35 25.15 21.80
C THR A 94 20.40 24.40 22.73
N PRO A 95 20.19 23.06 22.54
CA PRO A 95 19.37 22.28 23.46
C PRO A 95 20.01 22.27 24.86
N PRO A 96 19.22 22.18 25.93
CA PRO A 96 19.74 22.05 27.28
C PRO A 96 20.61 20.81 27.41
N THR A 97 21.88 20.97 27.74
CA THR A 97 22.83 19.87 27.94
C THR A 97 22.88 19.51 29.42
N PHE A 98 22.64 18.25 29.70
CA PHE A 98 22.76 17.64 31.02
C PHE A 98 23.47 16.29 30.93
N ALA A 99 23.91 15.76 32.05
CA ALA A 99 24.59 14.47 32.07
C ALA A 99 23.66 13.37 31.49
N GLY A 100 24.03 12.84 30.33
CA GLY A 100 23.23 11.81 29.63
C GLY A 100 22.37 12.32 28.47
N SER A 101 22.33 13.64 28.18
CA SER A 101 21.57 14.16 27.03
C SER A 101 21.94 13.54 25.68
N HIS A 102 23.19 13.10 25.51
CA HIS A 102 23.68 12.42 24.31
C HIS A 102 23.02 11.03 24.07
N TRP A 103 22.42 10.44 25.10
CA TRP A 103 21.68 9.18 24.97
C TRP A 103 20.23 9.34 24.50
N ILE A 104 19.70 10.57 24.49
CA ILE A 104 18.32 10.83 24.09
C ILE A 104 18.07 10.42 22.64
N PRO A 105 18.84 10.86 21.62
CA PRO A 105 18.62 10.43 20.24
C PRO A 105 18.76 8.93 20.03
N PRO A 106 19.78 8.22 20.56
CA PRO A 106 19.88 6.77 20.46
C PRO A 106 18.68 6.04 21.09
N LEU A 107 18.24 6.45 22.26
CA LEU A 107 17.15 5.80 22.99
C LEU A 107 15.81 5.96 22.25
N PHE A 108 15.45 7.21 21.91
CA PHE A 108 14.19 7.49 21.23
C PHE A 108 14.23 7.02 19.77
N GLY A 109 15.35 7.13 19.07
CA GLY A 109 15.55 6.59 17.73
C GLY A 109 15.41 5.07 17.69
N THR A 110 15.96 4.36 18.69
CA THR A 110 15.78 2.91 18.80
C THR A 110 14.33 2.54 19.12
N ALA A 111 13.69 3.25 20.05
CA ALA A 111 12.27 3.03 20.36
C ALA A 111 11.40 3.24 19.12
N LEU A 112 11.68 4.28 18.35
CA LEU A 112 10.97 4.57 17.11
C LEU A 112 11.20 3.51 16.03
N PHE A 113 12.42 3.04 15.88
CA PHE A 113 12.75 1.93 14.96
C PHE A 113 11.97 0.67 15.30
N VAL A 114 11.95 0.27 16.57
CA VAL A 114 11.21 -0.92 17.02
C VAL A 114 9.70 -0.73 16.91
N TYR A 115 9.17 0.40 17.36
CA TYR A 115 7.72 0.64 17.36
C TYR A 115 7.17 1.03 15.99
N GLY A 116 7.74 2.07 15.38
CA GLY A 116 7.29 2.65 14.10
C GLY A 116 7.79 1.88 12.89
N GLY A 117 9.00 1.29 12.96
CA GLY A 117 9.59 0.50 11.87
C GLY A 117 9.01 -0.90 11.71
N MET A 118 8.40 -1.47 12.78
CA MET A 118 7.89 -2.85 12.77
C MET A 118 6.95 -3.18 11.58
N PRO A 119 5.98 -2.35 11.18
CA PRO A 119 5.12 -2.65 10.02
C PRO A 119 5.92 -2.86 8.74
N PHE A 120 6.95 -2.04 8.51
CA PHE A 120 7.79 -2.13 7.32
C PHE A 120 8.67 -3.36 7.33
N LEU A 121 9.26 -3.71 8.49
CA LEU A 121 10.06 -4.93 8.65
C LEU A 121 9.22 -6.19 8.45
N GLN A 122 7.99 -6.21 8.98
CA GLN A 122 7.07 -7.34 8.79
C GLN A 122 6.58 -7.43 7.35
N GLY A 123 6.28 -6.29 6.70
CA GLY A 123 5.92 -6.22 5.29
C GLY A 123 7.04 -6.73 4.39
N ALA A 124 8.27 -6.25 4.60
CA ALA A 124 9.45 -6.71 3.88
C ALA A 124 9.69 -8.21 4.01
N ARG A 125 9.53 -8.75 5.24
CA ARG A 125 9.66 -10.19 5.46
C ARG A 125 8.67 -10.99 4.61
N ARG A 126 7.43 -10.52 4.46
CA ARG A 126 6.40 -11.17 3.62
C ARG A 126 6.77 -11.06 2.14
N GLU A 127 7.12 -9.86 1.65
CA GLU A 127 7.54 -9.65 0.26
C GLU A 127 8.74 -10.53 -0.12
N ILE A 128 9.73 -10.66 0.77
CA ILE A 128 10.91 -11.51 0.55
C ILE A 128 10.51 -13.00 0.55
N ALA A 129 9.62 -13.43 1.47
CA ALA A 129 9.14 -14.80 1.51
C ALA A 129 8.39 -15.18 0.24
N ASP A 130 7.60 -14.26 -0.30
CA ASP A 130 6.85 -14.42 -1.55
C ASP A 130 7.73 -14.25 -2.79
N ARG A 131 9.02 -13.91 -2.62
CA ARG A 131 10.01 -13.62 -3.68
C ARG A 131 9.58 -12.47 -4.61
N LEU A 132 8.78 -11.55 -4.10
CA LEU A 132 8.29 -10.36 -4.79
C LEU A 132 8.70 -9.13 -3.99
N PRO A 133 10.00 -8.72 -4.02
CA PRO A 133 10.44 -7.54 -3.29
C PRO A 133 9.73 -6.30 -3.82
N GLY A 134 9.12 -5.56 -2.91
CA GLY A 134 8.33 -4.37 -3.22
C GLY A 134 8.75 -3.17 -2.38
N MET A 135 7.82 -2.25 -2.18
CA MET A 135 8.05 -1.00 -1.48
C MET A 135 8.42 -1.21 0.00
N MET A 136 7.80 -2.18 0.68
CA MET A 136 8.10 -2.46 2.09
C MET A 136 9.54 -2.95 2.29
N THR A 137 10.05 -3.74 1.35
CA THR A 137 11.44 -4.23 1.36
C THR A 137 12.44 -3.09 1.25
N LEU A 138 12.19 -2.11 0.36
CA LEU A 138 13.07 -0.96 0.18
C LEU A 138 13.08 -0.05 1.41
N ILE A 139 11.92 0.22 1.99
CA ILE A 139 11.80 1.02 3.22
C ILE A 139 12.49 0.32 4.38
N ALA A 140 12.24 -0.99 4.56
CA ALA A 140 12.86 -1.77 5.62
C ALA A 140 14.40 -1.81 5.48
N LEU A 141 14.92 -1.91 4.27
CA LEU A 141 16.35 -1.82 3.98
C LEU A 141 16.90 -0.46 4.41
N ALA A 142 16.28 0.63 3.98
CA ALA A 142 16.73 1.99 4.28
C ALA A 142 16.76 2.26 5.80
N ILE A 143 15.67 1.95 6.52
CA ILE A 143 15.62 2.16 7.98
C ILE A 143 16.58 1.23 8.74
N SER A 144 16.80 0.01 8.25
CA SER A 144 17.75 -0.92 8.86
C SER A 144 19.19 -0.45 8.69
N VAL A 145 19.56 0.02 7.51
CA VAL A 145 20.90 0.58 7.25
C VAL A 145 21.16 1.80 8.11
N ALA A 146 20.20 2.76 8.16
CA ALA A 146 20.33 3.95 8.99
C ALA A 146 20.45 3.61 10.49
N PHE A 147 19.66 2.64 10.96
CA PHE A 147 19.73 2.17 12.34
C PHE A 147 21.07 1.51 12.67
N LEU A 148 21.50 0.54 11.86
CA LEU A 148 22.76 -0.18 12.09
C LEU A 148 23.98 0.75 12.03
N PHE A 149 23.99 1.70 11.08
CA PHE A 149 25.03 2.70 11.00
C PHE A 149 25.06 3.58 12.26
N SER A 150 23.90 4.06 12.72
CA SER A 150 23.80 4.88 13.93
C SER A 150 24.26 4.14 15.18
N VAL A 151 23.92 2.86 15.31
CA VAL A 151 24.42 1.99 16.38
C VAL A 151 25.93 1.83 16.28
N ALA A 152 26.49 1.59 15.08
CA ALA A 152 27.92 1.47 14.88
C ALA A 152 28.67 2.74 15.32
N VAL A 153 28.14 3.92 15.02
CA VAL A 153 28.72 5.21 15.45
C VAL A 153 28.70 5.33 16.97
N VAL A 154 27.63 4.94 17.64
CA VAL A 154 27.55 4.94 19.12
C VAL A 154 28.59 3.99 19.74
N VAL A 155 28.94 2.87 19.07
CA VAL A 155 29.95 1.92 19.52
C VAL A 155 31.37 2.41 19.24
N GLY A 156 31.56 3.48 18.45
CA GLY A 156 32.88 4.07 18.20
C GLY A 156 33.29 4.11 16.72
N PHE A 157 32.41 3.77 15.81
CA PHE A 157 32.71 3.93 14.38
C PHE A 157 32.79 5.42 14.01
N PRO A 158 33.76 5.86 13.20
CA PRO A 158 33.86 7.28 12.82
C PRO A 158 32.70 7.67 11.92
N GLY A 159 32.00 8.74 12.32
CA GLY A 159 30.87 9.28 11.56
C GLY A 159 29.88 10.05 12.44
N MET A 160 28.82 10.54 11.82
CA MET A 160 27.69 11.16 12.53
C MET A 160 26.52 10.19 12.54
N PRO A 161 25.88 9.93 13.68
CA PRO A 161 24.77 8.99 13.76
C PRO A 161 23.53 9.56 13.04
N LEU A 162 22.78 8.72 12.37
CA LEU A 162 21.61 9.06 11.56
C LEU A 162 20.27 8.89 12.33
N TRP A 163 20.25 9.24 13.64
CA TRP A 163 19.04 9.05 14.45
C TRP A 163 17.89 9.97 14.02
N GLU A 164 18.18 11.18 13.61
CA GLU A 164 17.21 12.18 13.17
C GLU A 164 16.61 11.80 11.81
N GLU A 165 17.46 11.41 10.86
CA GLU A 165 17.07 10.93 9.55
C GLU A 165 16.21 9.65 9.64
N LEU A 166 16.63 8.73 10.50
CA LEU A 166 15.88 7.51 10.78
C LEU A 166 14.48 7.83 11.35
N ALA A 167 14.42 8.75 12.33
CA ALA A 167 13.18 9.15 12.96
C ALA A 167 12.22 9.83 11.98
N THR A 168 12.72 10.77 11.19
CA THR A 168 11.93 11.47 10.18
C THR A 168 11.47 10.51 9.06
N LEU A 169 12.36 9.64 8.59
CA LEU A 169 12.04 8.67 7.55
C LEU A 169 10.91 7.72 7.99
N ILE A 170 11.00 7.12 9.17
CA ILE A 170 9.96 6.22 9.69
C ILE A 170 8.63 6.96 9.83
N THR A 171 8.65 8.18 10.39
CA THR A 171 7.43 8.97 10.62
C THR A 171 6.76 9.37 9.31
N LEU A 172 7.54 9.83 8.32
CA LEU A 172 7.02 10.17 6.99
C LEU A 172 6.48 8.95 6.24
N MET A 173 7.12 7.80 6.37
CA MET A 173 6.64 6.56 5.74
C MET A 173 5.33 6.08 6.38
N LEU A 174 5.17 6.21 7.70
CA LEU A 174 3.90 5.91 8.38
C LEU A 174 2.78 6.86 7.93
N LEU A 175 3.09 8.14 7.76
CA LEU A 175 2.14 9.12 7.21
C LEU A 175 1.74 8.75 5.78
N GLY A 176 2.70 8.46 4.91
CA GLY A 176 2.45 8.06 3.53
C GLY A 176 1.54 6.83 3.45
N HIS A 177 1.84 5.80 4.22
CA HIS A 177 1.03 4.57 4.29
C HIS A 177 -0.38 4.84 4.84
N TRP A 178 -0.49 5.67 5.88
CA TRP A 178 -1.81 6.04 6.41
C TRP A 178 -2.67 6.75 5.35
N VAL A 179 -2.10 7.73 4.65
CA VAL A 179 -2.80 8.46 3.58
C VAL A 179 -3.18 7.52 2.43
N GLU A 180 -2.28 6.65 2.00
CA GLU A 180 -2.52 5.65 0.96
C GLU A 180 -3.69 4.72 1.32
N MET A 181 -3.65 4.11 2.51
CA MET A 181 -4.72 3.22 2.98
C MET A 181 -6.06 3.94 3.11
N ARG A 182 -6.05 5.21 3.53
CA ARG A 182 -7.25 6.03 3.58
C ARG A 182 -7.84 6.28 2.19
N SER A 183 -7.01 6.57 1.21
CA SER A 183 -7.43 6.81 -0.17
C SER A 183 -8.03 5.55 -0.81
N ILE A 184 -7.43 4.39 -0.57
CA ILE A 184 -7.92 3.10 -1.04
C ILE A 184 -9.30 2.80 -0.41
N ALA A 185 -9.45 2.99 0.89
CA ALA A 185 -10.71 2.76 1.60
C ALA A 185 -11.84 3.67 1.07
N GLN A 186 -11.54 4.93 0.76
CA GLN A 186 -12.52 5.87 0.17
C GLN A 186 -12.94 5.44 -1.24
N ALA A 187 -11.99 5.00 -2.08
CA ALA A 187 -12.29 4.53 -3.43
C ALA A 187 -13.18 3.28 -3.41
N GLN A 188 -12.91 2.34 -2.51
CA GLN A 188 -13.73 1.13 -2.34
C GLN A 188 -15.15 1.45 -1.86
N GLY A 189 -15.31 2.41 -0.93
CA GLY A 189 -16.61 2.85 -0.46
C GLY A 189 -17.47 3.44 -1.59
N ALA A 190 -16.89 4.30 -2.43
CA ALA A 190 -17.58 4.90 -3.57
C ALA A 190 -18.04 3.87 -4.62
N LEU A 191 -17.25 2.82 -4.86
CA LEU A 191 -17.62 1.73 -5.76
C LEU A 191 -18.74 0.87 -5.18
N GLY A 192 -18.79 0.67 -3.86
CA GLY A 192 -19.85 -0.07 -3.17
C GLY A 192 -21.21 0.62 -3.20
N GLU A 193 -21.26 1.96 -3.29
CA GLU A 193 -22.52 2.73 -3.41
C GLU A 193 -23.10 2.69 -4.83
N LEU A 194 -22.33 2.32 -5.84
CA LEU A 194 -22.74 2.24 -7.24
C LEU A 194 -23.19 0.83 -7.68
N ALA A 195 -22.98 -0.19 -6.85
CA ALA A 195 -23.31 -1.59 -7.13
C ALA A 195 -24.62 -2.02 -6.51
#